data_833b7d859dde5e867719321be0d10a78
#
_entry.id   833b7d859dde5e867719321be0d10a78
#
_cell.length_a   1.000
_cell.length_b   1.000
_cell.length_c   1.000
_cell.angle_alpha   90.00
_cell.angle_beta   90.00
_cell.angle_gamma   90.00
#
_symmetry.space_group_name_H-M   'P 1'
#
loop_
_entity.id
_entity.type
_entity.pdbx_description
1 polymer ?
#
loop_
_entity_poly.entity_id
_entity_poly.type
_entity_poly.pdbx_seq_one_letter_code
_entity_poly.pdbx_strand_id
1 'polypeptide(L)'
;MEATGVQVCSSSAPSVSLRRLLPRAQWFGADDVGVNYCVCDSRRAKPGAIFAALPGSRCDGHDFIADAVARGASAIISERPVPEFGLPNCVVANARDAYGRIRQALAGNPSYGLKVIGITGTNGKTTTTCLVASILAGAGHRVGMLGTLGYFDGETVEAASHTTPPHR
;
A
#
# COMPACT_ATOMS: atom_id res chain seq x y z
N MET A 1 -48.47 0.38 -17.09
CA MET A 1 -47.17 -0.23 -17.45
C MET A 1 -46.09 0.64 -16.84
N GLU A 2 -45.71 0.32 -15.61
CA GLU A 2 -44.68 1.07 -14.85
C GLU A 2 -43.32 0.47 -15.15
N ALA A 3 -42.41 1.31 -15.64
CA ALA A 3 -41.05 0.95 -15.86
C ALA A 3 -40.29 0.93 -14.52
N THR A 4 -39.96 -0.25 -14.05
CA THR A 4 -39.15 -0.49 -12.86
C THR A 4 -37.72 0.01 -13.12
N GLY A 5 -37.40 1.18 -12.56
CA GLY A 5 -36.04 1.70 -12.56
C GLY A 5 -35.13 0.81 -11.74
N VAL A 6 -34.16 0.18 -12.40
CA VAL A 6 -33.06 -0.51 -11.73
C VAL A 6 -32.18 0.53 -11.08
N GLN A 7 -32.29 0.66 -9.78
CA GLN A 7 -31.42 1.49 -8.95
C GLN A 7 -30.04 0.81 -8.87
N VAL A 8 -29.11 1.31 -9.68
CA VAL A 8 -27.69 0.90 -9.59
C VAL A 8 -27.16 1.39 -8.27
N CYS A 9 -27.07 0.48 -7.30
CA CYS A 9 -26.40 0.72 -6.03
C CYS A 9 -24.92 0.97 -6.31
N SER A 10 -24.51 2.24 -6.34
CA SER A 10 -23.10 2.62 -6.35
C SER A 10 -22.51 2.24 -4.98
N SER A 11 -21.89 1.06 -4.89
CA SER A 11 -21.10 0.67 -3.74
C SER A 11 -19.86 1.55 -3.70
N SER A 12 -19.94 2.71 -3.05
CA SER A 12 -18.78 3.49 -2.67
C SER A 12 -18.02 2.67 -1.63
N ALA A 13 -16.90 2.07 -2.04
CA ALA A 13 -15.97 1.49 -1.09
C ALA A 13 -15.64 2.53 -0.01
N PRO A 14 -15.58 2.16 1.27
CA PRO A 14 -15.34 3.11 2.34
C PRO A 14 -14.02 3.84 2.09
N SER A 15 -14.10 5.16 1.93
CA SER A 15 -12.91 5.99 1.78
C SER A 15 -12.23 6.16 3.13
N VAL A 16 -10.92 5.99 3.16
CA VAL A 16 -10.10 6.22 4.35
C VAL A 16 -9.63 7.67 4.35
N SER A 17 -9.88 8.42 5.43
CA SER A 17 -9.38 9.78 5.59
C SER A 17 -7.86 9.76 5.78
N LEU A 18 -7.12 10.42 4.90
CA LEU A 18 -5.67 10.53 5.02
C LEU A 18 -5.25 11.36 6.23
N ARG A 19 -5.99 12.40 6.57
CA ARG A 19 -5.70 13.24 7.74
C ARG A 19 -5.75 12.43 9.04
N ARG A 20 -6.71 11.53 9.17
CA ARG A 20 -6.80 10.64 10.34
C ARG A 20 -5.67 9.62 10.37
N LEU A 21 -5.27 9.12 9.20
CA LEU A 21 -4.22 8.11 9.07
C LEU A 21 -2.81 8.70 9.23
N LEU A 22 -2.61 9.94 8.77
CA LEU A 22 -1.32 10.65 8.75
C LEU A 22 -1.41 11.98 9.53
N PRO A 23 -1.62 11.97 10.84
CA PRO A 23 -1.92 13.18 11.62
C PRO A 23 -0.76 14.17 11.72
N ARG A 24 0.46 13.74 11.38
CA ARG A 24 1.67 14.60 11.38
C ARG A 24 2.03 15.13 10.00
N ALA A 25 1.24 14.84 8.97
CA ALA A 25 1.47 15.33 7.63
C ALA A 25 1.16 16.83 7.53
N GLN A 26 1.91 17.52 6.67
CA GLN A 26 1.58 18.88 6.25
C GLN A 26 0.69 18.83 5.00
N TRP A 27 -0.32 19.69 4.96
CA TRP A 27 -1.33 19.66 3.91
C TRP A 27 -1.26 20.93 3.07
N PHE A 28 -1.31 20.77 1.75
CA PHE A 28 -1.35 21.85 0.78
C PHE A 28 -2.50 21.59 -0.19
N GLY A 29 -3.30 22.60 -0.44
CA GLY A 29 -4.40 22.55 -1.41
C GLY A 29 -5.67 21.81 -0.95
N ALA A 30 -5.67 21.17 0.21
CA ALA A 30 -6.84 20.58 0.84
C ALA A 30 -6.60 20.32 2.33
N ASP A 31 -7.66 20.25 3.12
CA ASP A 31 -7.58 19.92 4.56
C ASP A 31 -7.59 18.42 4.84
N ASP A 32 -8.21 17.64 3.98
CA ASP A 32 -8.24 16.17 4.01
C ASP A 32 -8.54 15.61 2.61
N VAL A 33 -8.12 14.39 2.38
CA VAL A 33 -8.42 13.63 1.16
C VAL A 33 -8.86 12.23 1.53
N GLY A 34 -10.03 11.82 1.02
CA GLY A 34 -10.50 10.44 1.10
C GLY A 34 -9.74 9.55 0.12
N VAL A 35 -9.20 8.43 0.57
CA VAL A 35 -8.47 7.48 -0.26
C VAL A 35 -9.24 6.17 -0.40
N ASN A 36 -9.41 5.73 -1.64
CA ASN A 36 -9.91 4.40 -2.01
C ASN A 36 -8.86 3.60 -2.78
N TYR A 37 -7.91 4.29 -3.38
CA TYR A 37 -6.87 3.67 -4.19
C TYR A 37 -5.59 4.50 -4.14
N CYS A 38 -4.49 3.87 -3.76
CA CYS A 38 -3.17 4.51 -3.64
C CYS A 38 -2.11 3.67 -4.36
N VAL A 39 -1.29 4.33 -5.18
CA VAL A 39 -0.23 3.70 -5.98
C VAL A 39 1.08 4.47 -5.86
N CYS A 40 2.19 3.77 -6.06
CA CYS A 40 3.54 4.34 -6.15
C CYS A 40 4.19 4.14 -7.53
N ASP A 41 3.49 3.48 -8.45
CA ASP A 41 3.88 3.35 -9.85
C ASP A 41 2.91 4.21 -10.69
N SER A 42 3.43 5.25 -11.36
CA SER A 42 2.63 6.19 -12.15
C SER A 42 1.83 5.51 -13.26
N ARG A 43 2.36 4.42 -13.82
CA ARG A 43 1.68 3.63 -14.87
C ARG A 43 0.36 3.01 -14.39
N ARG A 44 0.21 2.85 -13.08
CA ARG A 44 -0.99 2.31 -12.42
C ARG A 44 -1.94 3.40 -11.93
N ALA A 45 -1.56 4.67 -12.09
CA ALA A 45 -2.44 5.78 -11.77
C ALA A 45 -3.68 5.77 -12.66
N LYS A 46 -4.81 6.13 -12.08
CA LYS A 46 -6.12 6.22 -12.73
C LYS A 46 -6.93 7.34 -12.06
N PRO A 47 -8.02 7.82 -12.66
CA PRO A 47 -8.86 8.84 -12.06
C PRO A 47 -9.26 8.51 -10.62
N GLY A 48 -9.02 9.46 -9.72
CA GLY A 48 -9.25 9.33 -8.29
C GLY A 48 -8.15 8.60 -7.51
N ALA A 49 -7.08 8.15 -8.14
CA ALA A 49 -5.94 7.56 -7.44
C ALA A 49 -5.15 8.60 -6.67
N ILE A 50 -4.61 8.21 -5.52
CA ILE A 50 -3.57 8.96 -4.83
C ILE A 50 -2.21 8.41 -5.25
N PHE A 51 -1.32 9.29 -5.70
CA PHE A 51 0.03 8.91 -6.07
C PHE A 51 1.01 9.17 -4.93
N ALA A 52 1.73 8.14 -4.49
CA ALA A 52 2.80 8.25 -3.51
C ALA A 52 4.16 8.31 -4.21
N ALA A 53 4.79 9.48 -4.19
CA ALA A 53 6.11 9.73 -4.74
C ALA A 53 7.18 9.19 -3.77
N LEU A 54 7.59 7.93 -3.95
CA LEU A 54 8.55 7.28 -3.07
C LEU A 54 9.99 7.56 -3.54
N PRO A 55 10.87 8.12 -2.70
CA PRO A 55 12.28 8.19 -3.01
C PRO A 55 12.87 6.77 -3.14
N GLY A 56 13.54 6.50 -4.24
CA GLY A 56 14.18 5.23 -4.53
C GLY A 56 15.69 5.37 -4.73
N SER A 57 16.42 4.26 -4.68
CA SER A 57 17.88 4.25 -4.88
C SER A 57 18.30 4.43 -6.35
N ARG A 58 17.42 4.09 -7.31
CA ARG A 58 17.67 4.17 -8.75
C ARG A 58 16.93 5.29 -9.44
N CYS A 59 15.76 5.67 -8.93
CA CYS A 59 14.93 6.75 -9.45
C CYS A 59 14.13 7.37 -8.32
N ASP A 60 13.88 8.68 -8.40
CA ASP A 60 13.03 9.39 -7.45
C ASP A 60 11.58 9.32 -7.93
N GLY A 61 10.66 8.88 -7.06
CA GLY A 61 9.23 8.86 -7.37
C GLY A 61 8.65 10.22 -7.70
N HIS A 62 9.31 11.31 -7.27
CA HIS A 62 8.91 12.67 -7.63
C HIS A 62 9.00 12.95 -9.13
N ASP A 63 9.92 12.31 -9.85
CA ASP A 63 10.08 12.47 -11.31
C ASP A 63 8.87 11.93 -12.09
N PHE A 64 8.05 11.11 -11.47
CA PHE A 64 6.88 10.48 -12.08
C PHE A 64 5.55 11.14 -11.69
N ILE A 65 5.57 12.23 -10.91
CA ILE A 65 4.34 12.91 -10.49
C ILE A 65 3.58 13.44 -11.72
N ALA A 66 4.28 14.06 -12.67
CA ALA A 66 3.66 14.58 -13.90
C ALA A 66 2.92 13.49 -14.68
N ASP A 67 3.51 12.30 -14.83
CA ASP A 67 2.86 11.16 -15.50
C ASP A 67 1.65 10.65 -14.70
N ALA A 68 1.74 10.58 -13.39
CA ALA A 68 0.62 10.19 -12.54
C ALA A 68 -0.55 11.18 -12.61
N VAL A 69 -0.25 12.48 -12.64
CA VAL A 69 -1.26 13.56 -12.80
C VAL A 69 -1.92 13.45 -14.16
N ALA A 70 -1.14 13.28 -15.24
CA ALA A 70 -1.67 13.11 -16.59
C ALA A 70 -2.60 11.88 -16.71
N ARG A 71 -2.42 10.86 -15.87
CA ARG A 71 -3.27 9.67 -15.78
C ARG A 71 -4.46 9.82 -14.83
N GLY A 72 -4.63 10.98 -14.21
CA GLY A 72 -5.78 11.31 -13.39
C GLY A 72 -5.58 11.08 -11.89
N ALA A 73 -4.35 11.09 -11.38
CA ALA A 73 -4.13 11.16 -9.95
C ALA A 73 -4.84 12.39 -9.38
N SER A 74 -5.54 12.24 -8.26
CA SER A 74 -6.34 13.29 -7.61
C SER A 74 -5.65 13.94 -6.42
N ALA A 75 -4.59 13.33 -5.90
CA ALA A 75 -3.76 13.87 -4.82
C ALA A 75 -2.37 13.21 -4.84
N ILE A 76 -1.42 13.87 -4.17
CA ILE A 76 -0.03 13.46 -4.13
C ILE A 76 0.41 13.28 -2.67
N ILE A 77 1.17 12.23 -2.40
CA ILE A 77 1.92 12.05 -1.15
C ILE A 77 3.40 12.17 -1.50
N SER A 78 4.12 13.04 -0.80
CA SER A 78 5.51 13.35 -1.09
C SER A 78 6.29 13.65 0.20
N GLU A 79 7.62 13.73 0.11
CA GLU A 79 8.48 14.14 1.21
C GLU A 79 8.86 15.63 1.14
N ARG A 80 8.44 16.31 0.06
CA ARG A 80 8.61 17.76 -0.14
C ARG A 80 7.37 18.35 -0.82
N PRO A 81 7.06 19.64 -0.62
CA PRO A 81 5.96 20.30 -1.32
C PRO A 81 6.16 20.26 -2.86
N VAL A 82 5.05 20.05 -3.56
CA VAL A 82 5.02 20.01 -5.05
C VAL A 82 3.84 20.85 -5.58
N PRO A 83 3.85 22.17 -5.31
CA PRO A 83 2.72 23.07 -5.63
C PRO A 83 2.48 23.22 -7.14
N GLU A 84 3.49 22.95 -7.97
CA GLU A 84 3.45 23.07 -9.42
C GLU A 84 2.41 22.19 -10.10
N PHE A 85 1.93 21.16 -9.41
CA PHE A 85 0.94 20.24 -9.97
C PHE A 85 -0.51 20.64 -9.65
N GLY A 86 -0.75 21.63 -8.80
CA GLY A 86 -2.09 22.16 -8.51
C GLY A 86 -3.04 21.14 -7.84
N LEU A 87 -2.54 20.02 -7.36
CA LEU A 87 -3.31 18.98 -6.68
C LEU A 87 -3.12 19.04 -5.16
N PRO A 88 -4.08 18.51 -4.38
CA PRO A 88 -3.87 18.27 -2.97
C PRO A 88 -2.59 17.50 -2.72
N ASN A 89 -1.70 18.05 -1.88
CA ASN A 89 -0.42 17.46 -1.56
C ASN A 89 -0.29 17.22 -0.07
N CYS A 90 -0.10 15.97 0.29
CA CYS A 90 0.16 15.49 1.65
C CYS A 90 1.67 15.29 1.81
N VAL A 91 2.35 16.21 2.49
CA VAL A 91 3.79 16.14 2.73
C VAL A 91 4.06 15.43 4.05
N VAL A 92 4.85 14.37 3.99
CA VAL A 92 5.17 13.48 5.09
C VAL A 92 6.69 13.34 5.28
N ALA A 93 7.12 13.01 6.47
CA ALA A 93 8.55 12.77 6.76
C ALA A 93 9.11 11.51 6.07
N ASN A 94 8.25 10.51 5.79
CA ASN A 94 8.63 9.28 5.12
C ASN A 94 7.44 8.79 4.26
N ALA A 95 7.57 8.96 2.95
CA ALA A 95 6.51 8.59 2.00
C ALA A 95 6.31 7.07 1.92
N ARG A 96 7.35 6.28 2.15
CA ARG A 96 7.27 4.81 2.15
C ARG A 96 6.46 4.29 3.33
N ASP A 97 6.69 4.84 4.54
CA ASP A 97 5.89 4.51 5.73
C ASP A 97 4.43 4.94 5.53
N ALA A 98 4.19 6.16 5.05
CA ALA A 98 2.85 6.65 4.76
C ALA A 98 2.11 5.77 3.76
N TYR A 99 2.77 5.39 2.66
CA TYR A 99 2.22 4.48 1.67
C TYR A 99 1.87 3.11 2.28
N GLY A 100 2.75 2.54 3.09
CA GLY A 100 2.50 1.29 3.80
C GLY A 100 1.26 1.36 4.70
N ARG A 101 1.12 2.42 5.49
CA ARG A 101 -0.05 2.66 6.37
C ARG A 101 -1.35 2.78 5.57
N ILE A 102 -1.32 3.49 4.45
CA ILE A 102 -2.48 3.63 3.57
C ILE A 102 -2.88 2.28 2.99
N ARG A 103 -1.93 1.52 2.45
CA ARG A 103 -2.20 0.19 1.89
C ARG A 103 -2.76 -0.76 2.94
N GLN A 104 -2.24 -0.70 4.16
CA GLN A 104 -2.72 -1.46 5.30
C GLN A 104 -4.17 -1.08 5.66
N ALA A 105 -4.47 0.21 5.74
CA ALA A 105 -5.82 0.70 6.03
C ALA A 105 -6.82 0.31 4.94
N LEU A 106 -6.44 0.43 3.66
CA LEU A 106 -7.27 0.03 2.52
C LEU A 106 -7.55 -1.48 2.48
N ALA A 107 -6.63 -2.29 3.02
CA ALA A 107 -6.81 -3.74 3.15
C ALA A 107 -7.58 -4.13 4.43
N GLY A 108 -8.08 -3.17 5.23
CA GLY A 108 -8.79 -3.45 6.47
C GLY A 108 -7.88 -3.76 7.65
N ASN A 109 -6.62 -3.33 7.60
CA ASN A 109 -5.60 -3.50 8.66
C ASN A 109 -5.37 -4.98 9.07
N PRO A 110 -5.09 -5.89 8.12
CA PRO A 110 -4.99 -7.32 8.40
C PRO A 110 -3.90 -7.65 9.41
N SER A 111 -2.83 -6.86 9.51
CA SER A 111 -1.74 -7.12 10.45
C SER A 111 -2.14 -7.00 11.93
N TYR A 112 -3.24 -6.36 12.28
CA TYR A 112 -3.72 -6.35 13.66
C TYR A 112 -4.27 -7.71 14.12
N GLY A 113 -4.67 -8.57 13.16
CA GLY A 113 -5.12 -9.94 13.43
C GLY A 113 -4.01 -10.99 13.34
N LEU A 114 -2.78 -10.61 12.97
CA LEU A 114 -1.67 -11.53 12.75
C LEU A 114 -0.62 -11.44 13.85
N LYS A 115 -0.06 -12.58 14.22
CA LYS A 115 1.19 -12.65 14.99
C LYS A 115 2.34 -12.73 13.99
N VAL A 116 3.20 -11.71 13.98
CA VAL A 116 4.31 -11.61 13.02
C VAL A 116 5.63 -11.94 13.72
N ILE A 117 6.38 -12.87 13.14
CA ILE A 117 7.72 -13.23 13.58
C ILE A 117 8.71 -12.80 12.50
N GLY A 118 9.62 -11.89 12.84
CA GLY A 118 10.67 -11.43 11.96
C GLY A 118 11.98 -12.20 12.23
N ILE A 119 12.60 -12.75 11.17
CA ILE A 119 13.87 -13.46 11.24
C ILE A 119 14.90 -12.72 10.40
N THR A 120 15.97 -12.26 11.04
CA THR A 120 17.07 -11.56 10.38
C THR A 120 18.42 -12.21 10.70
N GLY A 121 19.44 -11.88 9.94
CA GLY A 121 20.81 -12.40 10.09
C GLY A 121 21.54 -12.49 8.75
N THR A 122 22.81 -12.75 8.79
CA THR A 122 23.64 -12.97 7.58
C THR A 122 23.37 -14.32 6.95
N ASN A 123 23.27 -15.39 7.75
CA ASN A 123 23.02 -16.76 7.33
C ASN A 123 21.85 -17.39 8.10
N GLY A 124 21.30 -18.48 7.59
CA GLY A 124 20.30 -19.31 8.27
C GLY A 124 18.87 -18.74 8.29
N LYS A 125 18.63 -17.51 7.78
CA LYS A 125 17.29 -16.89 7.79
C LYS A 125 16.20 -17.82 7.23
N THR A 126 16.38 -18.28 6.02
CA THR A 126 15.42 -19.15 5.33
C THR A 126 15.19 -20.46 6.05
N THR A 127 16.26 -21.12 6.48
CA THR A 127 16.18 -22.38 7.23
C THR A 127 15.42 -22.19 8.54
N THR A 128 15.74 -21.15 9.30
CA THR A 128 15.04 -20.83 10.56
C THR A 128 13.57 -20.50 10.31
N THR A 129 13.25 -19.76 9.25
CA THR A 129 11.86 -19.47 8.88
C THR A 129 11.08 -20.74 8.59
N CYS A 130 11.64 -21.67 7.80
CA CYS A 130 11.00 -22.94 7.51
C CYS A 130 10.81 -23.82 8.77
N LEU A 131 11.79 -23.85 9.66
CA LEU A 131 11.69 -24.61 10.92
C LEU A 131 10.60 -24.04 11.82
N VAL A 132 10.56 -22.73 12.03
CA VAL A 132 9.53 -22.05 12.82
C VAL A 132 8.15 -22.29 12.22
N ALA A 133 8.02 -22.16 10.89
CA ALA A 133 6.76 -22.42 10.21
C ALA A 133 6.28 -23.87 10.40
N SER A 134 7.18 -24.86 10.28
CA SER A 134 6.86 -26.28 10.49
C SER A 134 6.41 -26.57 11.91
N ILE A 135 7.07 -25.97 12.91
CA ILE A 135 6.69 -26.13 14.33
C ILE A 135 5.29 -25.55 14.58
N LEU A 136 5.02 -24.34 14.08
CA LEU A 136 3.73 -23.68 14.26
C LEU A 136 2.61 -24.44 13.54
N ALA A 137 2.87 -24.90 12.31
CA ALA A 137 1.90 -25.72 11.56
C ALA A 137 1.63 -27.05 12.27
N GLY A 138 2.67 -27.73 12.80
CA GLY A 138 2.52 -28.94 13.60
C GLY A 138 1.74 -28.72 14.90
N ALA A 139 1.76 -27.50 15.46
CA ALA A 139 0.95 -27.08 16.59
C ALA A 139 -0.49 -26.65 16.21
N GLY A 140 -0.90 -26.80 14.96
CA GLY A 140 -2.25 -26.50 14.47
C GLY A 140 -2.50 -25.03 14.12
N HIS A 141 -1.46 -24.21 14.03
CA HIS A 141 -1.62 -22.81 13.59
C HIS A 141 -1.61 -22.67 12.07
N ARG A 142 -2.43 -21.76 11.54
CA ARG A 142 -2.30 -21.33 10.14
C ARG A 142 -1.06 -20.43 10.02
N VAL A 143 -0.17 -20.78 9.10
CA VAL A 143 1.13 -20.09 8.95
C VAL A 143 1.28 -19.60 7.54
N GLY A 144 1.62 -18.31 7.39
CA GLY A 144 2.11 -17.75 6.14
C GLY A 144 3.61 -17.46 6.25
N MET A 145 4.32 -17.45 5.11
CA MET A 145 5.74 -17.10 5.04
C MET A 145 6.00 -16.14 3.91
N LEU A 146 6.89 -15.18 4.16
CA LEU A 146 7.41 -14.26 3.16
C LEU A 146 8.94 -14.34 3.16
N GLY A 147 9.54 -14.64 2.02
CA GLY A 147 10.98 -14.73 1.93
C GLY A 147 11.49 -14.94 0.51
N THR A 148 12.79 -15.22 0.39
CA THR A 148 13.47 -15.40 -0.91
C THR A 148 13.03 -16.66 -1.66
N LEU A 149 12.50 -17.66 -0.98
CA LEU A 149 11.96 -18.88 -1.61
C LEU A 149 10.58 -18.68 -2.22
N GLY A 150 9.83 -17.69 -1.75
CA GLY A 150 8.45 -17.46 -2.20
C GLY A 150 7.60 -16.82 -1.12
N TYR A 151 6.33 -16.66 -1.49
CA TYR A 151 5.28 -16.21 -0.61
C TYR A 151 4.31 -17.38 -0.42
N PHE A 152 4.11 -17.78 0.83
CA PHE A 152 3.19 -18.83 1.21
C PHE A 152 2.10 -18.22 2.10
N ASP A 153 0.84 -18.38 1.75
CA ASP A 153 -0.30 -17.81 2.47
C ASP A 153 -1.00 -18.81 3.41
N GLY A 154 -0.45 -20.01 3.52
CA GLY A 154 -1.02 -21.14 4.27
C GLY A 154 -1.66 -22.20 3.36
N GLU A 155 -1.87 -21.91 2.08
CA GLU A 155 -2.49 -22.81 1.09
C GLU A 155 -1.69 -22.87 -0.21
N THR A 156 -1.26 -21.71 -0.74
CA THR A 156 -0.58 -21.59 -2.03
C THR A 156 0.83 -21.03 -1.87
N VAL A 157 1.71 -21.41 -2.80
CA VAL A 157 3.06 -20.87 -2.89
C VAL A 157 3.19 -20.06 -4.17
N GLU A 158 3.51 -18.78 -4.05
CA GLU A 158 3.90 -17.95 -5.18
C GLU A 158 5.42 -17.76 -5.20
N ALA A 159 6.03 -17.88 -6.38
CA ALA A 159 7.46 -17.61 -6.53
C ALA A 159 7.80 -16.16 -6.19
N ALA A 160 8.83 -15.95 -5.40
CA ALA A 160 9.29 -14.61 -5.06
C ALA A 160 10.07 -14.00 -6.22
N SER A 161 9.60 -12.89 -6.75
CA SER A 161 10.41 -12.01 -7.61
C SER A 161 11.36 -11.13 -6.79
N HIS A 162 11.03 -10.90 -5.52
CA HIS A 162 11.79 -10.12 -4.55
C HIS A 162 11.59 -10.71 -3.15
N THR A 163 12.49 -10.42 -2.21
CA THR A 163 12.35 -10.86 -0.80
C THR A 163 11.09 -10.30 -0.12
N THR A 164 10.65 -9.14 -0.57
CA THR A 164 9.37 -8.53 -0.17
C THR A 164 8.45 -8.48 -1.38
N PRO A 165 7.16 -8.87 -1.26
CA PRO A 165 6.23 -8.83 -2.37
C PRO A 165 6.17 -7.43 -2.99
N PRO A 166 6.17 -7.31 -4.33
CA PRO A 166 5.87 -6.05 -4.97
C PRO A 166 4.43 -5.65 -4.61
N HIS A 167 4.20 -4.36 -4.50
CA HIS A 167 2.86 -3.83 -4.22
C HIS A 167 1.93 -4.15 -5.40
N ARG A 168 1.00 -5.06 -5.22
CA ARG A 168 -0.08 -5.35 -6.18
C ARG A 168 -1.29 -4.48 -5.91
#